data_d3e1ec728de0482d18268cc412c007ad
#
_entry.id   d3e1ec728de0482d18268cc412c007ad
#
_cell.length_a   1.000
_cell.length_b   1.000
_cell.length_c   1.000
_cell.angle_alpha   90.00
_cell.angle_beta   90.00
_cell.angle_gamma   90.00
#
_symmetry.space_group_name_H-M   'P 1'
#
loop_
_entity.id
_entity.type
_entity.pdbx_description
1 polymer ?
#
loop_
_entity_poly.entity_id
_entity_poly.type
_entity_poly.pdbx_seq_one_letter_code
_entity_poly.pdbx_strand_id
1 'polypeptide(L)'
;PVPLDINYSNEQGLLNFYACDTNKREAGGVFSNFLVGGTADDLPSGGEGPKMMVYLNTPDFPWGGQVNETPYFVAELEDEDGINTVGNGIGHDLSLCIDGKITYSLNDYYTPVAGSYTKGTVAYSIPALSEGKHTLTFRAWDIMNNSSVQTLDFEVVNGLRPGLLSIMCSKSPARESTTFILSHDRPGSELDVRIAVCDFAGSELWVHTEQGISAGSYYYVDWDLCSNGGQRLSPGIYLYRASITSGGSKESTKTEKIVILAQ
;
A
#
# COMPACT_ATOMS: atom_id res chain seq x y z
N PRO A 1 -2.77 -25.12 -1.20
CA PRO A 1 -4.04 -25.50 -0.58
C PRO A 1 -5.20 -25.21 -1.52
N VAL A 2 -6.32 -25.91 -1.32
CA VAL A 2 -7.53 -25.79 -2.12
C VAL A 2 -8.65 -25.37 -1.17
N PRO A 3 -9.35 -24.25 -1.43
CA PRO A 3 -10.44 -23.80 -0.58
C PRO A 3 -11.60 -24.81 -0.52
N LEU A 4 -12.31 -24.84 0.59
CA LEU A 4 -13.47 -25.73 0.76
C LEU A 4 -14.69 -25.31 -0.08
N ASP A 5 -14.73 -24.09 -0.56
CA ASP A 5 -15.84 -23.52 -1.36
C ASP A 5 -15.68 -23.72 -2.87
N ILE A 6 -14.78 -24.62 -3.30
CA ILE A 6 -14.70 -25.01 -4.71
C ILE A 6 -15.94 -25.81 -5.16
N ASN A 7 -16.21 -25.80 -6.46
CA ASN A 7 -17.33 -26.57 -7.02
C ASN A 7 -17.01 -28.08 -7.04
N TYR A 8 -17.79 -28.86 -6.31
CA TYR A 8 -17.71 -30.34 -6.25
C TYR A 8 -18.64 -30.96 -7.29
N SER A 9 -18.27 -30.90 -8.54
CA SER A 9 -19.11 -31.39 -9.65
C SER A 9 -18.95 -32.86 -9.97
N ASN A 10 -17.97 -33.56 -9.37
CA ASN A 10 -17.48 -34.88 -9.80
C ASN A 10 -16.99 -34.92 -11.26
N GLU A 11 -16.64 -33.80 -11.79
CA GLU A 11 -16.07 -33.62 -13.12
C GLU A 11 -14.57 -33.47 -13.08
N GLN A 12 -13.95 -33.45 -14.25
CA GLN A 12 -12.52 -33.30 -14.40
C GLN A 12 -12.09 -31.88 -13.99
N GLY A 13 -11.17 -31.81 -13.02
CA GLY A 13 -10.59 -30.55 -12.56
C GLY A 13 -9.53 -30.02 -13.53
N LEU A 14 -9.18 -28.74 -13.38
CA LEU A 14 -8.14 -28.08 -14.15
C LEU A 14 -7.21 -27.32 -13.24
N LEU A 15 -5.91 -27.66 -13.25
CA LEU A 15 -4.85 -26.91 -12.60
C LEU A 15 -4.01 -26.18 -13.66
N ASN A 16 -3.92 -24.86 -13.56
CA ASN A 16 -3.03 -24.04 -14.35
C ASN A 16 -1.80 -23.70 -13.52
N PHE A 17 -0.63 -23.97 -14.05
CA PHE A 17 0.66 -23.63 -13.42
C PHE A 17 1.32 -22.50 -14.21
N TYR A 18 1.85 -21.54 -13.48
CA TYR A 18 2.68 -20.48 -14.02
C TYR A 18 3.92 -20.33 -13.16
N ALA A 19 5.08 -20.18 -13.80
CA ALA A 19 6.35 -19.90 -13.14
C ALA A 19 7.11 -18.84 -13.93
N CYS A 20 7.76 -17.95 -13.21
CA CYS A 20 8.63 -16.91 -13.77
C CYS A 20 9.92 -16.86 -12.98
N ASP A 21 11.07 -16.79 -13.65
CA ASP A 21 12.37 -16.63 -12.99
C ASP A 21 12.78 -15.15 -12.88
N THR A 22 13.85 -14.89 -12.16
CA THR A 22 14.41 -13.53 -11.98
C THR A 22 14.86 -12.87 -13.28
N ASN A 23 15.07 -13.66 -14.35
CA ASN A 23 15.42 -13.19 -15.69
C ASN A 23 14.20 -12.99 -16.59
N LYS A 24 12.99 -12.98 -16.01
CA LYS A 24 11.70 -12.84 -16.72
C LYS A 24 11.43 -13.95 -17.75
N ARG A 25 12.03 -15.14 -17.57
CA ARG A 25 11.66 -16.32 -18.36
C ARG A 25 10.42 -16.93 -17.73
N GLU A 26 9.43 -17.21 -18.56
CA GLU A 26 8.12 -17.69 -18.14
C GLU A 26 7.92 -19.14 -18.57
N ALA A 27 7.20 -19.89 -17.76
CA ALA A 27 6.77 -21.24 -18.06
C ALA A 27 5.30 -21.41 -17.62
N GLY A 28 4.49 -22.04 -18.44
CA GLY A 28 3.12 -22.39 -18.13
C GLY A 28 2.88 -23.88 -18.31
N GLY A 29 1.96 -24.43 -17.57
CA GLY A 29 1.54 -25.82 -17.66
C GLY A 29 0.11 -26.02 -17.23
N VAL A 30 -0.52 -27.07 -17.73
CA VAL A 30 -1.90 -27.45 -17.40
C VAL A 30 -1.91 -28.90 -16.99
N PHE A 31 -2.65 -29.21 -15.92
CA PHE A 31 -2.92 -30.57 -15.50
C PHE A 31 -4.40 -30.76 -15.23
N SER A 32 -5.02 -31.76 -15.87
CA SER A 32 -6.47 -32.01 -15.78
C SER A 32 -6.82 -33.47 -15.46
N ASN A 33 -5.83 -34.33 -15.18
CA ASN A 33 -6.06 -35.73 -14.92
C ASN A 33 -6.42 -36.03 -13.45
N PHE A 34 -7.45 -35.35 -12.94
CA PHE A 34 -8.01 -35.57 -11.61
C PHE A 34 -9.48 -35.18 -11.59
N LEU A 35 -10.22 -35.69 -10.62
CA LEU A 35 -11.63 -35.35 -10.38
C LEU A 35 -11.74 -34.49 -9.12
N VAL A 36 -12.67 -33.54 -9.15
CA VAL A 36 -13.04 -32.74 -7.99
C VAL A 36 -14.39 -33.21 -7.49
N GLY A 37 -14.41 -33.84 -6.31
CA GLY A 37 -15.65 -34.38 -5.77
C GLY A 37 -15.39 -35.24 -4.54
N GLY A 38 -16.48 -35.85 -3.99
CA GLY A 38 -16.45 -36.63 -2.78
C GLY A 38 -16.52 -35.76 -1.52
N THR A 39 -16.48 -36.42 -0.37
CA THR A 39 -16.42 -35.78 0.97
C THR A 39 -15.26 -36.37 1.73
N ALA A 40 -14.53 -35.54 2.47
CA ALA A 40 -13.53 -36.01 3.43
C ALA A 40 -14.22 -36.42 4.73
N ASP A 41 -13.87 -37.59 5.26
CA ASP A 41 -14.47 -38.13 6.53
C ASP A 41 -13.89 -37.39 7.75
N ASP A 42 -12.68 -36.83 7.64
CA ASP A 42 -11.95 -36.12 8.71
C ASP A 42 -11.61 -34.69 8.27
N LEU A 43 -12.61 -33.82 8.17
CA LEU A 43 -12.33 -32.38 8.07
C LEU A 43 -11.99 -31.84 9.47
N PRO A 44 -10.90 -31.09 9.63
CA PRO A 44 -10.70 -30.37 10.88
C PRO A 44 -11.89 -29.44 11.08
N SER A 45 -12.68 -29.73 12.12
CA SER A 45 -13.82 -28.90 12.47
C SER A 45 -13.40 -27.86 13.49
N GLY A 46 -13.58 -26.62 13.18
CA GLY A 46 -13.32 -25.49 14.04
C GLY A 46 -11.91 -24.95 13.86
N GLY A 47 -11.83 -23.73 13.43
CA GLY A 47 -10.64 -22.92 13.33
C GLY A 47 -11.01 -21.48 13.65
N GLU A 48 -10.00 -20.68 13.94
CA GLU A 48 -10.14 -19.23 13.98
C GLU A 48 -9.97 -18.72 12.55
N GLY A 49 -10.72 -17.70 12.17
CA GLY A 49 -10.51 -17.04 10.88
C GLY A 49 -9.22 -16.20 10.89
N PRO A 50 -8.84 -15.63 9.74
CA PRO A 50 -7.57 -14.91 9.57
C PRO A 50 -7.31 -13.87 10.65
N LYS A 51 -6.09 -13.83 11.18
CA LYS A 51 -5.59 -12.72 11.97
C LYS A 51 -5.44 -11.51 11.05
N MET A 52 -5.91 -10.35 11.51
CA MET A 52 -5.95 -9.15 10.70
C MET A 52 -5.39 -7.94 11.45
N MET A 53 -4.62 -7.12 10.74
CA MET A 53 -4.30 -5.75 11.15
C MET A 53 -4.85 -4.81 10.09
N VAL A 54 -5.86 -4.01 10.47
CA VAL A 54 -6.58 -3.10 9.57
C VAL A 54 -6.29 -1.66 9.95
N TYR A 55 -5.93 -0.84 8.95
CA TYR A 55 -5.66 0.57 9.16
C TYR A 55 -5.98 1.41 7.91
N LEU A 56 -6.02 2.73 8.10
CA LEU A 56 -6.11 3.71 7.03
C LEU A 56 -4.81 4.51 6.93
N ASN A 57 -4.33 4.73 5.73
CA ASN A 57 -3.17 5.54 5.37
C ASN A 57 -1.84 5.06 5.99
N THR A 58 -1.77 4.82 7.29
CA THR A 58 -0.53 4.40 7.99
C THR A 58 -0.82 3.32 9.03
N PRO A 59 0.13 2.41 9.33
CA PRO A 59 -0.06 1.37 10.36
C PRO A 59 -0.36 1.92 11.75
N ASP A 60 0.10 3.12 12.06
CA ASP A 60 -0.12 3.80 13.35
C ASP A 60 -1.45 4.57 13.41
N PHE A 61 -2.37 4.32 12.48
CA PHE A 61 -3.66 5.02 12.42
C PHE A 61 -4.49 4.76 13.68
N PRO A 62 -4.83 5.79 14.46
CA PRO A 62 -5.57 5.61 15.70
C PRO A 62 -7.06 5.37 15.43
N TRP A 63 -7.71 4.60 16.29
CA TRP A 63 -9.17 4.45 16.28
C TRP A 63 -9.86 5.81 16.38
N GLY A 64 -10.80 6.10 15.48
CA GLY A 64 -11.47 7.40 15.40
C GLY A 64 -10.59 8.52 14.83
N GLY A 65 -9.46 8.19 14.25
CA GLY A 65 -8.53 9.16 13.65
C GLY A 65 -9.11 9.88 12.44
N GLN A 66 -8.45 10.97 12.03
CA GLN A 66 -8.85 11.77 10.88
C GLN A 66 -8.12 11.33 9.61
N VAL A 67 -8.86 11.31 8.50
CA VAL A 67 -8.35 11.01 7.15
C VAL A 67 -8.83 12.05 6.13
N ASN A 68 -8.15 12.10 4.99
CA ASN A 68 -8.61 12.85 3.82
C ASN A 68 -9.84 12.18 3.16
N GLU A 69 -10.40 12.84 2.16
CA GLU A 69 -11.61 12.40 1.44
C GLU A 69 -11.45 11.05 0.74
N THR A 70 -10.24 10.70 0.35
CA THR A 70 -9.89 9.44 -0.34
C THR A 70 -8.90 8.63 0.49
N PRO A 71 -9.33 8.02 1.59
CA PRO A 71 -8.43 7.27 2.45
C PRO A 71 -7.94 5.99 1.78
N TYR A 72 -6.71 5.59 2.10
CA TYR A 72 -6.11 4.36 1.62
C TYR A 72 -6.27 3.26 2.67
N PHE A 73 -7.05 2.25 2.34
CA PHE A 73 -7.31 1.09 3.18
C PHE A 73 -6.19 0.06 3.03
N VAL A 74 -5.74 -0.48 4.14
CA VAL A 74 -4.80 -1.61 4.18
C VAL A 74 -5.28 -2.63 5.21
N ALA A 75 -5.24 -3.90 4.83
CA ALA A 75 -5.40 -5.03 5.75
C ALA A 75 -4.25 -6.02 5.55
N GLU A 76 -3.48 -6.24 6.61
CA GLU A 76 -2.48 -7.31 6.66
C GLU A 76 -3.15 -8.56 7.22
N LEU A 77 -3.01 -9.67 6.50
CA LEU A 77 -3.69 -10.93 6.79
C LEU A 77 -2.68 -12.05 7.03
N GLU A 78 -2.97 -12.88 8.03
CA GLU A 78 -2.19 -14.08 8.33
C GLU A 78 -3.12 -15.21 8.79
N ASP A 79 -2.96 -16.39 8.18
CA ASP A 79 -3.71 -17.60 8.57
C ASP A 79 -2.90 -18.87 8.26
N GLU A 80 -2.85 -19.81 9.19
CA GLU A 80 -2.06 -21.04 9.03
C GLU A 80 -2.60 -21.94 7.92
N ASP A 81 -3.91 -21.98 7.73
CA ASP A 81 -4.56 -22.76 6.67
C ASP A 81 -4.46 -22.05 5.29
N GLY A 82 -4.32 -20.74 5.30
CA GLY A 82 -4.20 -19.88 4.12
C GLY A 82 -5.41 -18.99 3.89
N ILE A 83 -5.18 -17.87 3.23
CA ILE A 83 -6.21 -16.86 2.94
C ILE A 83 -7.05 -17.30 1.75
N ASN A 84 -8.38 -17.26 1.87
CA ASN A 84 -9.29 -17.45 0.75
C ASN A 84 -9.41 -16.16 -0.07
N THR A 85 -8.86 -16.19 -1.27
CA THR A 85 -8.85 -15.04 -2.19
C THR A 85 -9.72 -15.26 -3.42
N VAL A 86 -10.37 -16.41 -3.54
CA VAL A 86 -11.04 -16.84 -4.78
C VAL A 86 -12.48 -16.34 -4.86
N GLY A 87 -13.16 -16.17 -3.72
CA GLY A 87 -14.53 -15.66 -3.67
C GLY A 87 -15.56 -16.49 -4.45
N ASN A 88 -15.30 -17.79 -4.67
CA ASN A 88 -16.19 -18.67 -5.42
C ASN A 88 -17.48 -19.01 -4.66
N GLY A 89 -17.46 -18.92 -3.34
CA GLY A 89 -18.64 -19.09 -2.50
C GLY A 89 -19.40 -17.77 -2.33
N ILE A 90 -20.73 -17.83 -2.35
CA ILE A 90 -21.55 -16.65 -2.09
C ILE A 90 -21.22 -16.12 -0.69
N GLY A 91 -20.66 -14.90 -0.62
CA GLY A 91 -20.35 -14.21 0.63
C GLY A 91 -18.98 -14.53 1.24
N HIS A 92 -18.10 -15.26 0.55
CA HIS A 92 -16.73 -15.57 1.01
C HIS A 92 -15.68 -14.62 0.42
N ASP A 93 -16.10 -13.45 -0.04
CA ASP A 93 -15.18 -12.41 -0.51
C ASP A 93 -14.39 -11.76 0.62
N LEU A 94 -13.18 -11.29 0.30
CA LEU A 94 -12.52 -10.25 1.06
C LEU A 94 -13.33 -8.95 0.89
N SER A 95 -14.13 -8.61 1.88
CA SER A 95 -15.14 -7.55 1.73
C SER A 95 -14.91 -6.38 2.66
N LEU A 96 -14.92 -5.17 2.08
CA LEU A 96 -14.86 -3.90 2.79
C LEU A 96 -16.22 -3.22 2.71
N CYS A 97 -16.87 -2.98 3.83
CA CYS A 97 -18.14 -2.28 3.92
C CYS A 97 -17.96 -0.93 4.61
N ILE A 98 -18.47 0.14 4.01
CA ILE A 98 -18.47 1.50 4.57
C ILE A 98 -19.89 1.85 5.02
N ASP A 99 -20.03 2.25 6.30
CA ASP A 99 -21.27 2.67 6.95
C ASP A 99 -22.42 1.64 6.85
N GLY A 100 -22.11 0.38 6.65
CA GLY A 100 -23.12 -0.66 6.40
C GLY A 100 -23.90 -0.49 5.10
N LYS A 101 -23.45 0.37 4.18
CA LYS A 101 -24.18 0.75 2.95
C LYS A 101 -23.49 0.36 1.67
N ILE A 102 -22.19 0.56 1.59
CA ILE A 102 -21.39 0.35 0.37
C ILE A 102 -20.41 -0.77 0.65
N THR A 103 -20.47 -1.84 -0.12
CA THR A 103 -19.56 -2.99 0.02
C THR A 103 -18.72 -3.14 -1.25
N TYR A 104 -17.40 -3.28 -1.06
CA TYR A 104 -16.42 -3.55 -2.10
C TYR A 104 -15.91 -4.98 -1.92
N SER A 105 -15.84 -5.77 -3.00
CA SER A 105 -15.09 -7.03 -3.06
C SER A 105 -13.63 -6.69 -3.36
N LEU A 106 -12.72 -7.13 -2.51
CA LEU A 106 -11.30 -6.79 -2.58
C LEU A 106 -10.38 -7.97 -2.92
N ASN A 107 -10.92 -9.05 -3.45
CA ASN A 107 -10.16 -10.24 -3.84
C ASN A 107 -9.03 -9.91 -4.82
N ASP A 108 -9.30 -9.07 -5.83
CA ASP A 108 -8.33 -8.63 -6.83
C ASP A 108 -7.24 -7.68 -6.28
N TYR A 109 -7.44 -7.16 -5.07
CA TYR A 109 -6.51 -6.24 -4.40
C TYR A 109 -5.62 -6.96 -3.37
N TYR A 110 -5.75 -8.28 -3.28
CA TYR A 110 -4.90 -9.08 -2.41
C TYR A 110 -3.55 -9.36 -3.08
N THR A 111 -2.47 -9.11 -2.34
CA THR A 111 -1.10 -9.42 -2.75
C THR A 111 -0.48 -10.34 -1.72
N PRO A 112 -0.14 -11.59 -2.08
CA PRO A 112 0.51 -12.51 -1.15
C PRO A 112 1.96 -12.07 -0.87
N VAL A 113 2.43 -12.37 0.33
CA VAL A 113 3.87 -12.30 0.62
C VAL A 113 4.59 -13.33 -0.26
N ALA A 114 5.68 -12.94 -0.89
CA ALA A 114 6.43 -13.79 -1.81
C ALA A 114 6.78 -15.15 -1.15
N GLY A 115 6.37 -16.24 -1.80
CA GLY A 115 6.58 -17.60 -1.32
C GLY A 115 5.67 -18.05 -0.15
N SER A 116 4.66 -17.26 0.21
CA SER A 116 3.69 -17.61 1.25
C SER A 116 2.26 -17.64 0.67
N TYR A 117 1.47 -18.60 1.14
CA TYR A 117 0.01 -18.63 0.94
C TYR A 117 -0.76 -18.30 2.24
N THR A 118 -0.02 -18.18 3.35
CA THR A 118 -0.57 -17.93 4.68
C THR A 118 -0.58 -16.46 5.04
N LYS A 119 0.12 -15.60 4.28
CA LYS A 119 0.25 -14.18 4.56
C LYS A 119 0.11 -13.34 3.30
N GLY A 120 -0.52 -12.20 3.44
CA GLY A 120 -0.65 -11.23 2.38
C GLY A 120 -1.28 -9.93 2.84
N THR A 121 -1.44 -9.02 1.91
CA THR A 121 -1.95 -7.67 2.16
C THR A 121 -3.03 -7.34 1.15
N VAL A 122 -4.13 -6.78 1.63
CA VAL A 122 -5.13 -6.10 0.80
C VAL A 122 -4.88 -4.62 0.88
N ALA A 123 -4.78 -3.95 -0.26
CA ALA A 123 -4.55 -2.50 -0.32
C ALA A 123 -5.53 -1.86 -1.32
N TYR A 124 -6.29 -0.85 -0.88
CA TYR A 124 -7.37 -0.29 -1.69
C TYR A 124 -7.56 1.21 -1.45
N SER A 125 -7.57 2.00 -2.53
CA SER A 125 -7.96 3.41 -2.46
C SER A 125 -9.47 3.52 -2.37
N ILE A 126 -10.00 3.89 -1.21
CA ILE A 126 -11.44 4.09 -1.03
C ILE A 126 -11.85 5.32 -1.86
N PRO A 127 -12.90 5.24 -2.68
CA PRO A 127 -13.45 6.38 -3.40
C PRO A 127 -13.82 7.51 -2.43
N ALA A 128 -13.90 8.75 -2.96
CA ALA A 128 -14.17 9.92 -2.15
C ALA A 128 -15.41 9.76 -1.27
N LEU A 129 -15.21 9.96 0.03
CA LEU A 129 -16.25 9.93 1.05
C LEU A 129 -16.67 11.36 1.43
N SER A 130 -17.87 11.48 1.97
CA SER A 130 -18.35 12.75 2.52
C SER A 130 -17.59 13.12 3.78
N GLU A 131 -17.54 14.42 4.10
CA GLU A 131 -17.00 14.88 5.39
C GLU A 131 -17.84 14.35 6.56
N GLY A 132 -17.17 13.95 7.63
CA GLY A 132 -17.79 13.49 8.86
C GLY A 132 -17.33 12.12 9.33
N LYS A 133 -18.09 11.55 10.26
CA LYS A 133 -17.77 10.26 10.87
C LYS A 133 -18.23 9.09 10.00
N HIS A 134 -17.37 8.11 9.88
CA HIS A 134 -17.60 6.89 9.14
C HIS A 134 -17.14 5.67 9.93
N THR A 135 -17.67 4.53 9.56
CA THR A 135 -17.25 3.21 10.08
C THR A 135 -16.97 2.30 8.91
N LEU A 136 -15.81 1.70 8.88
CA LEU A 136 -15.51 0.59 7.97
C LEU A 136 -15.61 -0.74 8.71
N THR A 137 -16.04 -1.77 7.99
CA THR A 137 -16.03 -3.16 8.44
C THR A 137 -15.35 -3.99 7.37
N PHE A 138 -14.28 -4.67 7.71
CA PHE A 138 -13.57 -5.58 6.80
C PHE A 138 -13.76 -7.01 7.27
N ARG A 139 -14.06 -7.92 6.31
CA ARG A 139 -14.18 -9.36 6.53
C ARG A 139 -13.21 -10.09 5.64
N ALA A 140 -12.54 -11.08 6.20
CA ALA A 140 -11.69 -12.01 5.48
C ALA A 140 -12.03 -13.46 5.87
N TRP A 141 -11.74 -14.39 4.97
CA TRP A 141 -11.97 -15.81 5.11
C TRP A 141 -10.67 -16.58 4.94
N ASP A 142 -10.51 -17.67 5.66
CA ASP A 142 -9.51 -18.70 5.35
C ASP A 142 -10.06 -19.70 4.33
N ILE A 143 -9.22 -20.63 3.90
CA ILE A 143 -9.65 -21.69 2.96
C ILE A 143 -10.50 -22.78 3.61
N MET A 144 -10.61 -22.79 4.94
CA MET A 144 -11.44 -23.71 5.72
C MET A 144 -12.82 -23.13 6.04
N ASN A 145 -13.18 -21.97 5.45
CA ASN A 145 -14.44 -21.24 5.65
C ASN A 145 -14.62 -20.64 7.05
N ASN A 146 -13.55 -20.40 7.79
CA ASN A 146 -13.63 -19.57 8.99
C ASN A 146 -13.44 -18.10 8.60
N SER A 147 -14.12 -17.20 9.28
CA SER A 147 -14.03 -15.77 8.97
C SER A 147 -13.68 -14.93 10.18
N SER A 148 -12.95 -13.87 9.93
CA SER A 148 -12.71 -12.79 10.88
C SER A 148 -13.28 -11.48 10.37
N VAL A 149 -13.75 -10.65 11.30
CA VAL A 149 -14.31 -9.34 11.02
C VAL A 149 -13.62 -8.30 11.89
N GLN A 150 -13.17 -7.21 11.29
CA GLN A 150 -12.61 -6.07 12.02
C GLN A 150 -13.33 -4.79 11.60
N THR A 151 -13.64 -3.95 12.60
CA THR A 151 -14.31 -2.66 12.41
C THR A 151 -13.36 -1.56 12.83
N LEU A 152 -13.40 -0.43 12.13
CA LEU A 152 -12.60 0.76 12.43
C LEU A 152 -13.45 2.00 12.21
N ASP A 153 -13.57 2.85 13.24
CA ASP A 153 -14.19 4.16 13.14
C ASP A 153 -13.16 5.20 12.72
N PHE A 154 -13.57 6.18 11.90
CA PHE A 154 -12.73 7.27 11.45
C PHE A 154 -13.55 8.52 11.11
N GLU A 155 -12.87 9.64 10.93
CA GLU A 155 -13.49 10.91 10.53
C GLU A 155 -12.84 11.44 9.26
N VAL A 156 -13.65 11.70 8.24
CA VAL A 156 -13.21 12.36 7.01
C VAL A 156 -13.21 13.86 7.20
N VAL A 157 -12.09 14.50 6.91
CA VAL A 157 -11.90 15.95 6.99
C VAL A 157 -11.43 16.48 5.64
N ASN A 158 -12.25 17.35 5.02
CA ASN A 158 -11.92 17.96 3.74
C ASN A 158 -10.70 18.86 3.86
N GLY A 159 -9.78 18.76 2.89
CA GLY A 159 -8.54 19.53 2.88
C GLY A 159 -7.63 19.23 4.08
N LEU A 160 -7.72 18.04 4.66
CA LEU A 160 -6.85 17.62 5.75
C LEU A 160 -5.39 17.71 5.32
N ARG A 161 -4.59 18.43 6.10
CA ARG A 161 -3.18 18.64 5.84
C ARG A 161 -2.44 17.28 5.78
N PRO A 162 -1.66 16.98 4.71
CA PRO A 162 -0.90 15.74 4.66
C PRO A 162 0.21 15.71 5.72
N GLY A 163 0.43 14.56 6.33
CA GLY A 163 1.56 14.34 7.22
C GLY A 163 2.82 14.08 6.41
N LEU A 164 3.76 15.00 6.41
CA LEU A 164 5.14 14.76 5.95
C LEU A 164 5.94 14.22 7.13
N LEU A 165 6.06 12.88 7.20
CA LEU A 165 6.60 12.18 8.38
C LEU A 165 8.12 12.33 8.48
N SER A 166 8.83 12.12 7.37
CA SER A 166 10.28 12.33 7.30
C SER A 166 10.73 12.74 5.90
N ILE A 167 11.90 13.34 5.83
CA ILE A 167 12.64 13.57 4.59
C ILE A 167 14.08 13.15 4.80
N MET A 168 14.67 12.48 3.80
CA MET A 168 16.07 12.06 3.86
C MET A 168 16.68 12.02 2.46
N CYS A 169 18.01 11.94 2.42
CA CYS A 169 18.77 11.68 1.21
C CYS A 169 19.31 10.25 1.25
N SER A 170 19.26 9.54 0.14
CA SER A 170 19.83 8.19 0.00
C SER A 170 21.34 8.17 0.22
N LYS A 171 22.00 9.31 -0.10
CA LYS A 171 23.44 9.54 0.11
C LYS A 171 23.65 10.95 0.66
N SER A 172 24.21 11.03 1.87
CA SER A 172 24.75 12.26 2.47
C SER A 172 25.87 11.82 3.41
N PRO A 173 27.13 12.05 3.05
CA PRO A 173 27.68 12.85 1.94
C PRO A 173 27.45 12.24 0.55
N ALA A 174 27.12 13.08 -0.44
CA ALA A 174 26.91 12.72 -1.83
C ALA A 174 28.07 13.19 -2.73
N ARG A 175 28.45 12.36 -3.74
CA ARG A 175 29.51 12.69 -4.70
C ARG A 175 29.02 12.93 -6.12
N GLU A 176 28.08 12.12 -6.60
CA GLU A 176 27.61 12.15 -7.99
C GLU A 176 26.12 12.49 -8.07
N SER A 177 25.35 11.83 -7.24
CA SER A 177 23.90 11.98 -7.17
C SER A 177 23.37 11.56 -5.81
N THR A 178 22.14 11.94 -5.51
CA THR A 178 21.37 11.42 -4.38
C THR A 178 19.90 11.32 -4.78
N THR A 179 19.13 10.55 -4.03
CA THR A 179 17.67 10.50 -4.15
C THR A 179 17.08 11.09 -2.87
N PHE A 180 16.22 12.08 -2.99
CA PHE A 180 15.39 12.53 -1.89
C PHE A 180 14.27 11.51 -1.65
N ILE A 181 14.06 11.15 -0.39
CA ILE A 181 13.06 10.18 0.03
C ILE A 181 12.15 10.89 1.02
N LEU A 182 10.89 11.06 0.66
CA LEU A 182 9.86 11.67 1.49
C LEU A 182 8.94 10.57 2.00
N SER A 183 8.75 10.48 3.32
CA SER A 183 7.76 9.60 3.93
C SER A 183 6.52 10.42 4.31
N HIS A 184 5.34 9.94 3.95
CA HIS A 184 4.08 10.67 4.13
C HIS A 184 2.90 9.73 4.44
N ASP A 185 1.78 10.30 4.85
CA ASP A 185 0.54 9.62 5.22
C ASP A 185 -0.56 9.67 4.13
N ARG A 186 -0.16 9.78 2.85
CA ARG A 186 -1.08 9.87 1.71
C ARG A 186 -0.77 8.84 0.62
N PRO A 187 -0.66 7.54 0.94
CA PRO A 187 -0.52 6.52 -0.11
C PRO A 187 -1.75 6.54 -1.01
N GLY A 188 -1.56 6.26 -2.29
CA GLY A 188 -2.64 6.25 -3.29
C GLY A 188 -3.22 7.62 -3.67
N SER A 189 -2.80 8.71 -3.00
CA SER A 189 -3.29 10.06 -3.27
C SER A 189 -2.38 10.80 -4.25
N GLU A 190 -2.97 11.75 -4.98
CA GLU A 190 -2.22 12.71 -5.76
C GLU A 190 -1.54 13.72 -4.82
N LEU A 191 -0.25 13.92 -5.02
CA LEU A 191 0.58 14.85 -4.27
C LEU A 191 1.18 15.90 -5.20
N ASP A 192 1.14 17.17 -4.77
CA ASP A 192 2.03 18.20 -5.29
C ASP A 192 3.27 18.20 -4.40
N VAL A 193 4.41 17.86 -4.98
CA VAL A 193 5.69 17.75 -4.29
C VAL A 193 6.60 18.90 -4.75
N ARG A 194 7.22 19.61 -3.80
CA ARG A 194 8.24 20.60 -4.06
C ARG A 194 9.46 20.33 -3.19
N ILE A 195 10.63 20.24 -3.81
CA ILE A 195 11.91 20.15 -3.12
C ILE A 195 12.79 21.31 -3.55
N ALA A 196 13.35 22.03 -2.61
CA ALA A 196 14.29 23.13 -2.88
C ALA A 196 15.59 22.87 -2.11
N VAL A 197 16.73 22.95 -2.80
CA VAL A 197 18.06 22.97 -2.21
C VAL A 197 18.55 24.39 -2.11
N CYS A 198 18.97 24.80 -0.92
CA CYS A 198 19.34 26.18 -0.61
C CYS A 198 20.75 26.26 -0.01
N ASP A 199 21.41 27.41 -0.17
CA ASP A 199 22.55 27.78 0.62
C ASP A 199 22.14 28.19 2.06
N PHE A 200 23.12 28.51 2.91
CA PHE A 200 22.83 28.97 4.28
C PHE A 200 22.22 30.37 4.35
N ALA A 201 22.28 31.15 3.26
CA ALA A 201 21.61 32.44 3.17
C ALA A 201 20.12 32.28 2.81
N GLY A 202 19.70 31.08 2.44
CA GLY A 202 18.33 30.76 2.02
C GLY A 202 18.08 30.94 0.53
N SER A 203 19.13 31.18 -0.26
CA SER A 203 18.99 31.26 -1.72
C SER A 203 18.76 29.92 -2.32
N GLU A 204 17.69 29.74 -3.09
CA GLU A 204 17.37 28.48 -3.74
C GLU A 204 18.29 28.27 -4.96
N LEU A 205 19.05 27.19 -4.95
CA LEU A 205 20.00 26.81 -5.99
C LEU A 205 19.42 25.79 -6.96
N TRP A 206 18.58 24.93 -6.45
CA TRP A 206 17.84 23.93 -7.22
C TRP A 206 16.42 23.79 -6.66
N VAL A 207 15.46 23.69 -7.55
CA VAL A 207 14.05 23.50 -7.22
C VAL A 207 13.48 22.45 -8.16
N HIS A 208 12.81 21.47 -7.59
CA HIS A 208 12.01 20.48 -8.28
C HIS A 208 10.55 20.61 -7.84
N THR A 209 9.65 20.59 -8.79
CA THR A 209 8.21 20.52 -8.55
C THR A 209 7.61 19.44 -9.42
N GLU A 210 6.81 18.59 -8.83
CA GLU A 210 6.16 17.48 -9.52
C GLU A 210 4.79 17.22 -8.91
N GLN A 211 3.85 16.81 -9.76
CA GLN A 211 2.53 16.32 -9.37
C GLN A 211 2.42 14.86 -9.78
N GLY A 212 2.02 13.99 -8.85
CA GLY A 212 1.91 12.57 -9.12
C GLY A 212 1.22 11.78 -8.03
N ILE A 213 0.74 10.60 -8.40
CA ILE A 213 0.13 9.65 -7.46
C ILE A 213 1.24 8.86 -6.76
N SER A 214 1.29 8.94 -5.44
CA SER A 214 2.20 8.13 -4.66
C SER A 214 1.65 6.70 -4.51
N ALA A 215 2.36 5.72 -5.04
CA ALA A 215 1.95 4.31 -4.96
C ALA A 215 2.00 3.75 -3.53
N GLY A 216 2.72 4.39 -2.61
CA GLY A 216 2.86 3.97 -1.21
C GLY A 216 3.15 5.17 -0.31
N SER A 217 3.69 4.90 0.88
CA SER A 217 4.01 5.94 1.87
C SER A 217 5.34 6.65 1.62
N TYR A 218 5.98 6.40 0.49
CA TYR A 218 7.25 7.01 0.13
C TYR A 218 7.19 7.62 -1.26
N TYR A 219 7.77 8.83 -1.40
CA TYR A 219 7.95 9.55 -2.66
C TYR A 219 9.43 9.75 -2.92
N TYR A 220 9.90 9.52 -4.15
CA TYR A 220 11.32 9.52 -4.51
C TYR A 220 11.59 10.55 -5.60
N VAL A 221 12.63 11.37 -5.41
CA VAL A 221 13.09 12.35 -6.41
C VAL A 221 14.59 12.26 -6.54
N ASP A 222 15.08 11.92 -7.71
CA ASP A 222 16.51 11.86 -8.02
C ASP A 222 17.08 13.24 -8.28
N TRP A 223 18.31 13.48 -7.82
CA TRP A 223 19.04 14.73 -8.01
C TRP A 223 20.53 14.48 -8.31
N ASP A 224 21.03 15.12 -9.35
CA ASP A 224 22.40 15.02 -9.87
C ASP A 224 23.39 16.00 -9.21
N LEU A 225 23.00 16.65 -8.12
CA LEU A 225 23.76 17.68 -7.40
C LEU A 225 24.05 18.95 -8.24
N CYS A 226 23.28 19.20 -9.30
CA CYS A 226 23.38 20.38 -10.11
C CYS A 226 22.29 21.41 -9.74
N SER A 227 22.59 22.68 -9.96
CA SER A 227 21.60 23.76 -9.90
C SER A 227 20.59 23.66 -11.07
N ASN A 228 19.49 24.42 -11.02
CA ASN A 228 18.57 24.49 -12.15
C ASN A 228 19.24 25.06 -13.43
N GLY A 229 20.37 25.75 -13.29
CA GLY A 229 21.18 26.20 -14.42
C GLY A 229 22.15 25.17 -15.00
N GLY A 230 22.11 23.93 -14.50
CA GLY A 230 22.96 22.79 -14.93
C GLY A 230 24.38 22.83 -14.38
N GLN A 231 24.70 23.78 -13.49
CA GLN A 231 26.03 23.87 -12.87
C GLN A 231 26.06 23.00 -11.62
N ARG A 232 27.08 22.15 -11.52
CA ARG A 232 27.31 21.35 -10.32
C ARG A 232 27.57 22.25 -9.12
N LEU A 233 26.94 21.94 -8.00
CA LEU A 233 27.17 22.64 -6.75
C LEU A 233 28.57 22.32 -6.19
N SER A 234 29.22 23.32 -5.60
CA SER A 234 30.52 23.18 -4.95
C SER A 234 30.44 22.23 -3.74
N PRO A 235 31.55 21.58 -3.38
CA PRO A 235 31.60 20.82 -2.12
C PRO A 235 31.24 21.71 -0.94
N GLY A 236 30.37 21.20 -0.08
CA GLY A 236 29.87 22.01 1.06
C GLY A 236 28.64 21.37 1.70
N ILE A 237 28.07 22.12 2.65
CA ILE A 237 26.83 21.76 3.32
C ILE A 237 25.72 22.65 2.78
N TYR A 238 24.60 22.06 2.45
CA TYR A 238 23.39 22.72 1.95
C TYR A 238 22.19 22.35 2.79
N LEU A 239 21.16 23.17 2.74
CA LEU A 239 19.85 22.84 3.29
C LEU A 239 18.96 22.38 2.13
N TYR A 240 18.13 21.37 2.37
CA TYR A 240 17.04 21.08 1.47
C TYR A 240 15.71 21.09 2.22
N ARG A 241 14.70 21.66 1.56
CA ARG A 241 13.34 21.77 2.05
C ARG A 241 12.44 20.99 1.14
N ALA A 242 11.70 20.05 1.71
CA ALA A 242 10.64 19.36 0.99
C ALA A 242 9.27 19.82 1.51
N SER A 243 8.33 20.00 0.63
CA SER A 243 6.94 20.30 0.96
C SER A 243 5.99 19.48 0.08
N ILE A 244 4.84 19.13 0.67
CA ILE A 244 3.77 18.40 0.01
C ILE A 244 2.42 19.05 0.29
N THR A 245 1.54 19.03 -0.74
CA THR A 245 0.10 19.28 -0.60
C THR A 245 -0.67 18.13 -1.24
N SER A 246 -1.92 17.96 -0.87
CA SER A 246 -2.84 16.97 -1.45
C SER A 246 -4.26 17.50 -1.38
N GLY A 247 -5.03 17.37 -2.47
CA GLY A 247 -6.45 17.73 -2.49
C GLY A 247 -6.75 19.18 -2.10
N GLY A 248 -5.86 20.13 -2.45
CA GLY A 248 -6.02 21.56 -2.08
C GLY A 248 -5.80 21.85 -0.58
N SER A 249 -5.18 20.93 0.16
CA SER A 249 -4.83 21.09 1.57
C SER A 249 -3.77 22.18 1.80
N LYS A 250 -3.58 22.54 3.08
CA LYS A 250 -2.41 23.34 3.48
C LYS A 250 -1.12 22.53 3.31
N GLU A 251 -0.05 23.23 2.96
CA GLU A 251 1.28 22.65 2.76
C GLU A 251 1.87 22.09 4.07
N SER A 252 2.48 20.90 3.97
CA SER A 252 3.38 20.36 5.00
C SER A 252 4.81 20.47 4.54
N THR A 253 5.69 20.95 5.42
CA THR A 253 7.10 21.28 5.09
C THR A 253 8.06 20.71 6.12
N LYS A 254 9.18 20.16 5.65
CA LYS A 254 10.35 19.78 6.45
C LYS A 254 11.64 20.26 5.81
N THR A 255 12.67 20.51 6.65
CA THR A 255 13.99 20.96 6.20
C THR A 255 15.08 20.11 6.85
N GLU A 256 16.05 19.68 6.06
CA GLU A 256 17.19 18.88 6.46
C GLU A 256 18.48 19.33 5.79
N LYS A 257 19.60 18.72 6.14
CA LYS A 257 20.93 19.04 5.61
C LYS A 257 21.43 17.96 4.66
N ILE A 258 22.14 18.38 3.62
CA ILE A 258 22.91 17.48 2.76
C ILE A 258 24.35 17.96 2.65
N VAL A 259 25.29 17.02 2.64
CA VAL A 259 26.71 17.26 2.41
C VAL A 259 27.08 16.83 1.00
N ILE A 260 27.69 17.74 0.23
CA ILE A 260 28.22 17.46 -1.10
C ILE A 260 29.74 17.39 -1.00
N LEU A 261 30.34 16.35 -1.57
CA LEU A 261 31.79 16.16 -1.63
C LEU A 261 32.33 16.51 -3.03
N ALA A 262 33.63 16.78 -3.09
CA ALA A 262 34.34 16.84 -4.36
C ALA A 262 34.24 15.50 -5.10
N GLN A 263 34.24 15.55 -6.42
CA GLN A 263 34.34 14.38 -7.29
C GLN A 263 35.67 13.66 -7.11
#